data_d2e798586301467d49b1511e43b4046e
#
_entry.id   d2e798586301467d49b1511e43b4046e
#
_cell.length_a   1.000
_cell.length_b   1.000
_cell.length_c   1.000
_cell.angle_alpha   90.00
_cell.angle_beta   90.00
_cell.angle_gamma   90.00
#
_symmetry.space_group_name_H-M   'P 1'
#
loop_
_entity.id
_entity.type
_entity.pdbx_description
1 polymer ?
#
loop_
_entity_poly.entity_id
_entity_poly.type
_entity_poly.pdbx_seq_one_letter_code
_entity_poly.pdbx_strand_id
1 'polypeptide(L)'
;GNNYVFYYKDVLGILTHPLIEPYSNTSALVNTIIQYNYTFITHQKIIELNPNSSDLFLLLFGKWEEGSLKVLSVVSQLLQTIKGNLSNDNEEEKITKAFIFSIFKVINKLISYYSKYNHINTIDTLHAIYKQVIDLAEVSFEGEPLNGLQIMGVLESRVLDFETVIITSLNEGKLPAGKSQNSFIPYDVKRELELPTFKEKDAIYTYHFYHLLQRAKNVYLLYNTESEGLDAGEKSRFITQLEIEKQPNHNLTFQYYNPDVPNIAHQPIAVPKTESVMTRLHEIATKGFSPSSLTTYIR
;
A
#
# COMPACT_ATOMS: atom_id res chain seq x y z
N GLY A 1 -32.43 -13.78 20.37
CA GLY A 1 -31.92 -13.16 19.14
C GLY A 1 -30.41 -13.30 19.08
N ASN A 2 -29.87 -13.86 17.99
CA ASN A 2 -28.42 -13.98 17.80
C ASN A 2 -27.81 -12.57 17.63
N ASN A 3 -27.25 -12.03 18.71
CA ASN A 3 -26.49 -10.79 18.62
C ASN A 3 -25.10 -11.11 18.06
N TYR A 4 -24.77 -10.52 16.91
CA TYR A 4 -23.40 -10.56 16.40
C TYR A 4 -22.48 -9.77 17.33
N VAL A 5 -21.33 -10.37 17.62
CA VAL A 5 -20.33 -9.85 18.53
C VAL A 5 -19.03 -9.73 17.78
N PHE A 6 -18.41 -8.57 17.82
CA PHE A 6 -17.17 -8.27 17.15
C PHE A 6 -16.02 -8.08 18.15
N TYR A 7 -14.83 -8.50 17.77
CA TYR A 7 -13.64 -8.24 18.56
C TYR A 7 -13.24 -6.76 18.45
N TYR A 8 -12.93 -6.13 19.56
CA TYR A 8 -12.72 -4.69 19.59
C TYR A 8 -11.64 -4.16 18.64
N LYS A 9 -10.56 -4.93 18.41
CA LYS A 9 -9.49 -4.51 17.49
C LYS A 9 -9.96 -4.42 16.05
N ASP A 10 -10.83 -5.33 15.62
CA ASP A 10 -11.40 -5.30 14.28
C ASP A 10 -12.33 -4.10 14.12
N VAL A 11 -13.15 -3.83 15.17
CA VAL A 11 -14.00 -2.64 15.20
C VAL A 11 -13.19 -1.36 15.16
N LEU A 12 -12.14 -1.25 15.99
CA LEU A 12 -11.26 -0.09 16.00
C LEU A 12 -10.57 0.10 14.66
N GLY A 13 -10.05 -0.97 14.04
CA GLY A 13 -9.43 -0.91 12.72
C GLY A 13 -10.34 -0.34 11.63
N ILE A 14 -11.64 -0.67 11.68
CA ILE A 14 -12.64 -0.11 10.76
C ILE A 14 -12.96 1.35 11.12
N LEU A 15 -13.21 1.65 12.39
CA LEU A 15 -13.63 2.99 12.86
C LEU A 15 -12.54 4.05 12.69
N THR A 16 -11.28 3.68 12.76
CA THR A 16 -10.13 4.59 12.56
C THR A 16 -9.63 4.61 11.11
N HIS A 17 -10.32 3.92 10.21
CA HIS A 17 -9.94 3.93 8.80
C HIS A 17 -10.16 5.31 8.17
N PRO A 18 -9.20 5.84 7.37
CA PRO A 18 -9.30 7.19 6.78
C PRO A 18 -10.55 7.45 5.93
N LEU A 19 -11.19 6.41 5.42
CA LEU A 19 -12.45 6.51 4.65
C LEU A 19 -13.71 6.48 5.53
N ILE A 20 -13.58 6.24 6.82
CA ILE A 20 -14.71 6.09 7.76
C ILE A 20 -14.69 7.19 8.81
N GLU A 21 -13.54 7.40 9.47
CA GLU A 21 -13.41 8.33 10.61
C GLU A 21 -13.87 9.75 10.30
N PRO A 22 -13.43 10.41 9.20
CA PRO A 22 -13.78 11.82 8.94
C PRO A 22 -15.27 12.03 8.68
N TYR A 23 -15.94 11.03 8.14
CA TYR A 23 -17.34 11.14 7.67
C TYR A 23 -18.37 10.60 8.67
N SER A 24 -17.92 9.92 9.69
CA SER A 24 -18.80 9.25 10.66
C SER A 24 -18.62 9.72 12.11
N ASN A 25 -17.70 10.66 12.34
CA ASN A 25 -17.36 11.18 13.67
C ASN A 25 -17.18 10.06 14.71
N THR A 26 -16.37 9.08 14.38
CA THR A 26 -16.20 7.85 15.17
C THR A 26 -15.33 8.02 16.41
N SER A 27 -14.62 9.16 16.57
CA SER A 27 -13.67 9.41 17.64
C SER A 27 -14.25 9.23 19.04
N ALA A 28 -15.50 9.65 19.26
CA ALA A 28 -16.18 9.46 20.54
C ALA A 28 -16.45 7.99 20.85
N LEU A 29 -16.85 7.22 19.83
CA LEU A 29 -17.09 5.78 19.92
C LEU A 29 -15.78 5.02 20.19
N VAL A 30 -14.71 5.36 19.45
CA VAL A 30 -13.36 4.80 19.64
C VAL A 30 -12.89 5.03 21.08
N ASN A 31 -12.98 6.28 21.57
CA ASN A 31 -12.61 6.62 22.94
C ASN A 31 -13.46 5.84 23.98
N THR A 32 -14.74 5.67 23.73
CA THR A 32 -15.63 4.88 24.60
C THR A 32 -15.21 3.41 24.65
N ILE A 33 -14.91 2.79 23.50
CA ILE A 33 -14.44 1.41 23.43
C ILE A 33 -13.15 1.21 24.23
N ILE A 34 -12.20 2.13 24.08
CA ILE A 34 -10.91 2.08 24.78
C ILE A 34 -11.11 2.34 26.28
N GLN A 35 -11.85 3.36 26.65
CA GLN A 35 -12.04 3.78 28.03
C GLN A 35 -12.75 2.72 28.87
N TYR A 36 -13.76 2.05 28.31
CA TYR A 36 -14.51 1.01 29.00
C TYR A 36 -13.93 -0.39 28.80
N ASN A 37 -12.81 -0.49 28.05
CA ASN A 37 -12.08 -1.74 27.81
C ASN A 37 -13.00 -2.86 27.27
N TYR A 38 -13.85 -2.53 26.30
CA TYR A 38 -14.68 -3.54 25.64
C TYR A 38 -13.82 -4.52 24.86
N THR A 39 -13.80 -5.78 25.27
CA THR A 39 -13.11 -6.84 24.51
C THR A 39 -13.94 -7.32 23.32
N PHE A 40 -15.26 -7.43 23.55
CA PHE A 40 -16.24 -7.76 22.52
C PHE A 40 -17.39 -6.76 22.57
N ILE A 41 -17.89 -6.36 21.42
CA ILE A 41 -18.95 -5.38 21.30
C ILE A 41 -20.02 -5.85 20.32
N THR A 42 -21.30 -5.70 20.65
CA THR A 42 -22.40 -6.06 19.77
C THR A 42 -22.68 -4.96 18.76
N HIS A 43 -23.21 -5.33 17.57
CA HIS A 43 -23.62 -4.35 16.56
C HIS A 43 -24.62 -3.33 17.10
N GLN A 44 -25.56 -3.78 17.93
CA GLN A 44 -26.56 -2.89 18.55
C GLN A 44 -25.86 -1.81 19.41
N LYS A 45 -24.86 -2.21 20.19
CA LYS A 45 -24.10 -1.27 21.03
C LYS A 45 -23.32 -0.27 20.20
N ILE A 46 -22.76 -0.67 19.06
CA ILE A 46 -22.07 0.23 18.12
C ILE A 46 -23.03 1.30 17.59
N ILE A 47 -24.25 0.90 17.19
CA ILE A 47 -25.28 1.80 16.67
C ILE A 47 -25.80 2.74 17.78
N GLU A 48 -26.07 2.24 18.97
CA GLU A 48 -26.51 3.02 20.11
C GLU A 48 -25.52 4.13 20.47
N LEU A 49 -24.22 3.83 20.40
CA LEU A 49 -23.14 4.78 20.73
C LEU A 49 -22.90 5.82 19.64
N ASN A 50 -23.33 5.58 18.41
CA ASN A 50 -23.24 6.55 17.30
C ASN A 50 -24.47 6.50 16.38
N PRO A 51 -25.63 7.02 16.82
CA PRO A 51 -26.89 6.92 16.07
C PRO A 51 -26.85 7.73 14.74
N ASN A 52 -26.01 8.73 14.62
CA ASN A 52 -25.95 9.59 13.43
C ASN A 52 -25.35 8.88 12.19
N SER A 53 -24.63 7.78 12.39
CA SER A 53 -24.03 6.98 11.32
C SER A 53 -24.67 5.60 11.19
N SER A 54 -25.91 5.43 11.63
CA SER A 54 -26.60 4.15 11.72
C SER A 54 -26.62 3.36 10.40
N ASP A 55 -26.84 4.03 9.26
CA ASP A 55 -26.94 3.36 7.96
C ASP A 55 -25.59 2.77 7.52
N LEU A 56 -24.51 3.54 7.69
CA LEU A 56 -23.15 3.06 7.42
C LEU A 56 -22.79 1.90 8.36
N PHE A 57 -23.13 2.02 9.64
CA PHE A 57 -22.83 0.99 10.63
C PHE A 57 -23.66 -0.27 10.45
N LEU A 58 -24.86 -0.16 9.92
CA LEU A 58 -25.67 -1.31 9.52
C LEU A 58 -25.01 -2.07 8.36
N LEU A 59 -24.43 -1.36 7.39
CA LEU A 59 -23.68 -1.99 6.30
C LEU A 59 -22.38 -2.64 6.78
N LEU A 60 -21.68 -2.03 7.73
CA LEU A 60 -20.39 -2.53 8.23
C LEU A 60 -20.54 -3.65 9.27
N PHE A 61 -21.44 -3.48 10.22
CA PHE A 61 -21.57 -4.35 11.40
C PHE A 61 -22.90 -5.09 11.48
N GLY A 62 -23.80 -4.88 10.53
CA GLY A 62 -25.06 -5.59 10.45
C GLY A 62 -24.88 -7.08 10.09
N LYS A 63 -25.96 -7.84 10.20
CA LYS A 63 -25.97 -9.21 9.73
C LYS A 63 -26.03 -9.24 8.21
N TRP A 64 -24.97 -9.71 7.59
CA TRP A 64 -24.99 -9.99 6.17
C TRP A 64 -25.72 -11.32 5.92
N GLU A 65 -26.63 -11.32 4.96
CA GLU A 65 -27.30 -12.54 4.56
C GLU A 65 -26.33 -13.49 3.85
N GLU A 66 -26.53 -14.78 4.04
CA GLU A 66 -25.71 -15.81 3.41
C GLU A 66 -25.86 -15.77 1.87
N GLY A 67 -24.74 -16.02 1.20
CA GLY A 67 -24.67 -16.08 -0.26
C GLY A 67 -23.82 -14.99 -0.89
N SER A 68 -22.97 -15.39 -1.83
CA SER A 68 -21.98 -14.52 -2.48
C SER A 68 -22.58 -13.26 -3.11
N LEU A 69 -23.73 -13.37 -3.77
CA LEU A 69 -24.42 -12.23 -4.39
C LEU A 69 -24.91 -11.20 -3.37
N LYS A 70 -25.42 -11.67 -2.23
CA LYS A 70 -25.91 -10.78 -1.17
C LYS A 70 -24.77 -10.03 -0.52
N VAL A 71 -23.67 -10.73 -0.23
CA VAL A 71 -22.43 -10.11 0.28
C VAL A 71 -21.89 -9.07 -0.69
N LEU A 72 -21.80 -9.40 -1.98
CA LEU A 72 -21.34 -8.46 -3.00
C LEU A 72 -22.25 -7.23 -3.13
N SER A 73 -23.57 -7.41 -2.96
CA SER A 73 -24.53 -6.31 -2.96
C SER A 73 -24.30 -5.35 -1.79
N VAL A 74 -24.06 -5.88 -0.58
CA VAL A 74 -23.74 -5.05 0.60
C VAL A 74 -22.42 -4.31 0.40
N VAL A 75 -21.38 -4.98 -0.12
CA VAL A 75 -20.09 -4.33 -0.44
C VAL A 75 -20.27 -3.24 -1.50
N SER A 76 -21.08 -3.48 -2.52
CA SER A 76 -21.39 -2.46 -3.54
C SER A 76 -22.08 -1.23 -2.95
N GLN A 77 -23.06 -1.42 -2.05
CA GLN A 77 -23.73 -0.32 -1.34
C GLN A 77 -22.75 0.44 -0.43
N LEU A 78 -21.89 -0.27 0.29
CA LEU A 78 -20.86 0.33 1.14
C LEU A 78 -19.93 1.23 0.33
N LEU A 79 -19.42 0.77 -0.83
CA LEU A 79 -18.58 1.56 -1.71
C LEU A 79 -19.29 2.82 -2.24
N GLN A 80 -20.60 2.72 -2.55
CA GLN A 80 -21.38 3.88 -2.98
C GLN A 80 -21.58 4.89 -1.84
N THR A 81 -21.84 4.42 -0.62
CA THR A 81 -21.99 5.27 0.56
C THR A 81 -20.67 6.01 0.85
N ILE A 82 -19.54 5.30 0.85
CA ILE A 82 -18.22 5.92 1.05
C ILE A 82 -17.93 6.94 -0.05
N LYS A 83 -18.19 6.59 -1.32
CA LYS A 83 -18.00 7.51 -2.45
C LYS A 83 -18.87 8.77 -2.31
N GLY A 84 -20.09 8.63 -1.81
CA GLY A 84 -21.01 9.75 -1.59
C GLY A 84 -20.53 10.75 -0.54
N ASN A 85 -19.75 10.29 0.43
CA ASN A 85 -19.18 11.12 1.49
C ASN A 85 -17.95 11.94 1.05
N LEU A 86 -17.28 11.56 -0.04
CA LEU A 86 -16.11 12.25 -0.56
C LEU A 86 -16.53 13.50 -1.35
N SER A 87 -15.84 14.63 -1.15
CA SER A 87 -16.01 15.84 -1.94
C SER A 87 -15.23 15.75 -3.27
N ASN A 88 -15.40 16.74 -4.16
CA ASN A 88 -14.58 16.87 -5.36
C ASN A 88 -13.55 18.00 -5.26
N ASP A 89 -13.44 18.61 -4.09
CA ASP A 89 -12.67 19.85 -3.93
C ASP A 89 -11.19 19.58 -3.66
N ASN A 90 -10.88 18.36 -3.20
CA ASN A 90 -9.52 17.93 -2.85
C ASN A 90 -9.00 16.91 -3.88
N GLU A 91 -7.75 17.09 -4.33
CA GLU A 91 -7.08 16.17 -5.27
C GLU A 91 -6.94 14.74 -4.69
N GLU A 92 -6.67 14.61 -3.38
CA GLU A 92 -6.59 13.32 -2.71
C GLU A 92 -7.93 12.57 -2.74
N GLU A 93 -9.04 13.29 -2.56
CA GLU A 93 -10.38 12.70 -2.63
C GLU A 93 -10.76 12.31 -4.06
N LYS A 94 -10.32 13.05 -5.07
CA LYS A 94 -10.50 12.66 -6.48
C LYS A 94 -9.77 11.36 -6.79
N ILE A 95 -8.51 11.23 -6.34
CA ILE A 95 -7.73 10.00 -6.48
C ILE A 95 -8.42 8.85 -5.75
N THR A 96 -8.86 9.08 -4.52
CA THR A 96 -9.59 8.09 -3.71
C THR A 96 -10.87 7.63 -4.41
N LYS A 97 -11.64 8.54 -5.00
CA LYS A 97 -12.82 8.19 -5.81
C LYS A 97 -12.48 7.33 -7.02
N ALA A 98 -11.34 7.58 -7.68
CA ALA A 98 -10.89 6.76 -8.80
C ALA A 98 -10.57 5.32 -8.34
N PHE A 99 -9.91 5.15 -7.19
CA PHE A 99 -9.68 3.84 -6.59
C PHE A 99 -10.98 3.13 -6.23
N ILE A 100 -11.90 3.82 -5.54
CA ILE A 100 -13.22 3.25 -5.19
C ILE A 100 -13.98 2.82 -6.46
N PHE A 101 -13.91 3.62 -7.53
CA PHE A 101 -14.54 3.27 -8.80
C PHE A 101 -13.89 2.04 -9.45
N SER A 102 -12.58 1.89 -9.36
CA SER A 102 -11.89 0.68 -9.85
C SER A 102 -12.33 -0.57 -9.07
N ILE A 103 -12.37 -0.48 -7.74
CA ILE A 103 -12.88 -1.58 -6.90
C ILE A 103 -14.35 -1.88 -7.24
N PHE A 104 -15.18 -0.85 -7.42
CA PHE A 104 -16.57 -1.00 -7.79
C PHE A 104 -16.75 -1.74 -9.13
N LYS A 105 -15.89 -1.49 -10.12
CA LYS A 105 -15.89 -2.26 -11.39
C LYS A 105 -15.58 -3.75 -11.15
N VAL A 106 -14.63 -4.06 -10.26
CA VAL A 106 -14.30 -5.45 -9.87
C VAL A 106 -15.52 -6.12 -9.21
N ILE A 107 -16.14 -5.45 -8.24
CA ILE A 107 -17.33 -5.97 -7.56
C ILE A 107 -18.45 -6.23 -8.56
N ASN A 108 -18.71 -5.33 -9.51
CA ASN A 108 -19.75 -5.55 -10.54
C ASN A 108 -19.43 -6.71 -11.48
N LYS A 109 -18.15 -6.91 -11.84
CA LYS A 109 -17.73 -8.11 -12.59
C LYS A 109 -18.03 -9.39 -11.80
N LEU A 110 -17.71 -9.41 -10.51
CA LEU A 110 -18.02 -10.55 -9.64
C LEU A 110 -19.53 -10.78 -9.52
N ILE A 111 -20.34 -9.74 -9.34
CA ILE A 111 -21.80 -9.85 -9.34
C ILE A 111 -22.30 -10.47 -10.66
N SER A 112 -21.82 -9.98 -11.80
CA SER A 112 -22.20 -10.52 -13.11
C SER A 112 -21.81 -11.99 -13.27
N TYR A 113 -20.61 -12.37 -12.78
CA TYR A 113 -20.14 -13.74 -12.81
C TYR A 113 -21.01 -14.67 -11.93
N TYR A 114 -21.21 -14.30 -10.67
CA TYR A 114 -22.00 -15.09 -9.71
C TYR A 114 -23.50 -15.15 -10.05
N SER A 115 -24.03 -14.16 -10.78
CA SER A 115 -25.40 -14.21 -11.30
C SER A 115 -25.59 -15.29 -12.37
N LYS A 116 -24.52 -15.60 -13.13
CA LYS A 116 -24.55 -16.63 -14.19
C LYS A 116 -24.17 -18.01 -13.67
N TYR A 117 -23.26 -18.08 -12.71
CA TYR A 117 -22.62 -19.31 -12.25
C TYR A 117 -22.80 -19.47 -10.74
N ASN A 118 -23.92 -20.02 -10.32
CA ASN A 118 -24.31 -20.14 -8.90
C ASN A 118 -23.66 -21.36 -8.19
N HIS A 119 -22.56 -21.92 -8.74
CA HIS A 119 -22.01 -23.19 -8.24
C HIS A 119 -21.10 -23.02 -7.01
N ILE A 120 -20.59 -21.83 -6.74
CA ILE A 120 -19.65 -21.55 -5.66
C ILE A 120 -20.24 -20.44 -4.78
N ASN A 121 -20.87 -20.83 -3.69
CA ASN A 121 -21.65 -19.90 -2.87
C ASN A 121 -21.10 -19.76 -1.43
N THR A 122 -19.77 -19.98 -1.25
CA THR A 122 -19.15 -19.80 0.05
C THR A 122 -18.40 -18.47 0.12
N ILE A 123 -18.43 -17.83 1.29
CA ILE A 123 -17.74 -16.55 1.53
C ILE A 123 -16.23 -16.69 1.37
N ASP A 124 -15.66 -17.82 1.79
CA ASP A 124 -14.21 -18.06 1.69
C ASP A 124 -13.74 -18.12 0.25
N THR A 125 -14.50 -18.81 -0.61
CA THR A 125 -14.19 -18.86 -2.05
C THR A 125 -14.37 -17.50 -2.71
N LEU A 126 -15.44 -16.77 -2.36
CA LEU A 126 -15.61 -15.40 -2.84
C LEU A 126 -14.44 -14.51 -2.45
N HIS A 127 -13.98 -14.59 -1.20
CA HIS A 127 -12.84 -13.81 -0.72
C HIS A 127 -11.52 -14.17 -1.44
N ALA A 128 -11.29 -15.47 -1.70
CA ALA A 128 -10.12 -15.91 -2.45
C ALA A 128 -10.13 -15.39 -3.90
N ILE A 129 -11.28 -15.46 -4.57
CA ILE A 129 -11.43 -14.92 -5.94
C ILE A 129 -11.31 -13.40 -5.93
N TYR A 130 -11.93 -12.71 -4.97
CA TYR A 130 -11.81 -11.25 -4.82
C TYR A 130 -10.34 -10.82 -4.71
N LYS A 131 -9.54 -11.47 -3.86
CA LYS A 131 -8.11 -11.18 -3.73
C LYS A 131 -7.36 -11.31 -5.06
N GLN A 132 -7.58 -12.38 -5.81
CA GLN A 132 -6.94 -12.57 -7.09
C GLN A 132 -7.34 -11.51 -8.13
N VAL A 133 -8.61 -11.10 -8.13
CA VAL A 133 -9.12 -10.12 -9.10
C VAL A 133 -8.73 -8.70 -8.73
N ILE A 134 -8.67 -8.36 -7.44
CA ILE A 134 -8.27 -7.02 -6.99
C ILE A 134 -6.81 -6.73 -7.30
N ASP A 135 -5.93 -7.73 -7.26
CA ASP A 135 -4.52 -7.59 -7.62
C ASP A 135 -4.33 -7.23 -9.11
N LEU A 136 -5.34 -7.48 -9.94
CA LEU A 136 -5.38 -7.10 -11.35
C LEU A 136 -6.07 -5.74 -11.58
N ALA A 137 -6.61 -5.12 -10.52
CA ALA A 137 -7.30 -3.84 -10.64
C ALA A 137 -6.28 -2.70 -10.61
N GLU A 138 -6.10 -2.06 -11.75
CA GLU A 138 -5.21 -0.92 -11.91
C GLU A 138 -6.01 0.38 -12.01
N VAL A 139 -5.47 1.45 -11.44
CA VAL A 139 -5.92 2.82 -11.66
C VAL A 139 -4.85 3.51 -12.49
N SER A 140 -5.22 3.86 -13.72
CA SER A 140 -4.33 4.62 -14.59
C SER A 140 -4.29 6.07 -14.14
N PHE A 141 -3.09 6.60 -13.93
CA PHE A 141 -2.91 8.03 -13.76
C PHE A 141 -2.89 8.67 -15.16
N GLU A 142 -3.73 9.69 -15.35
CA GLU A 142 -3.62 10.57 -16.51
C GLU A 142 -2.56 11.63 -16.19
N GLY A 143 -1.49 11.66 -16.98
CA GLY A 143 -0.42 12.65 -16.87
C GLY A 143 -0.10 13.23 -18.23
N GLU A 144 0.52 14.40 -18.24
CA GLU A 144 1.07 15.00 -19.45
C GLU A 144 2.35 14.25 -19.86
N PRO A 145 2.32 13.43 -20.92
CA PRO A 145 3.43 12.54 -21.25
C PRO A 145 4.68 13.26 -21.75
N LEU A 146 4.58 14.58 -22.04
CA LEU A 146 5.65 15.37 -22.64
C LEU A 146 6.08 16.58 -21.80
N ASN A 147 5.42 16.86 -20.68
CA ASN A 147 5.71 18.01 -19.84
C ASN A 147 5.98 17.63 -18.39
N GLY A 148 6.89 18.36 -17.75
CA GLY A 148 7.20 18.20 -16.33
C GLY A 148 8.06 16.96 -16.01
N LEU A 149 8.06 16.59 -14.75
CA LEU A 149 8.78 15.42 -14.24
C LEU A 149 8.05 14.14 -14.67
N GLN A 150 8.77 13.27 -15.39
CA GLN A 150 8.29 11.96 -15.80
C GLN A 150 8.92 10.87 -14.93
N ILE A 151 8.10 10.08 -14.25
CA ILE A 151 8.53 8.92 -13.44
C ILE A 151 8.02 7.67 -14.12
N MET A 152 8.94 6.83 -14.61
CA MET A 152 8.60 5.65 -15.39
C MET A 152 9.65 4.55 -15.23
N GLY A 153 9.34 3.32 -15.61
CA GLY A 153 10.31 2.25 -15.73
C GLY A 153 11.22 2.42 -16.94
N VAL A 154 12.35 1.72 -16.95
CA VAL A 154 13.31 1.79 -18.07
C VAL A 154 12.69 1.33 -19.39
N LEU A 155 11.78 0.35 -19.36
CA LEU A 155 11.12 -0.15 -20.54
C LEU A 155 10.04 0.78 -21.11
N GLU A 156 9.42 1.58 -20.25
CA GLU A 156 8.42 2.57 -20.61
C GLU A 156 9.02 3.82 -21.24
N SER A 157 10.33 4.06 -21.04
CA SER A 157 11.05 5.19 -21.63
C SER A 157 11.36 5.04 -23.13
N ARG A 158 10.86 3.97 -23.75
CA ARG A 158 11.08 3.70 -25.19
C ARG A 158 10.67 4.89 -26.05
N VAL A 159 11.57 5.24 -26.98
CA VAL A 159 11.35 6.33 -27.97
C VAL A 159 11.29 7.74 -27.37
N LEU A 160 11.52 7.87 -26.06
CA LEU A 160 11.52 9.18 -25.39
C LEU A 160 12.95 9.66 -25.17
N ASP A 161 13.19 10.94 -25.46
CA ASP A 161 14.44 11.63 -25.19
C ASP A 161 14.24 12.68 -24.09
N PHE A 162 15.20 12.76 -23.19
CA PHE A 162 15.16 13.69 -22.07
C PHE A 162 16.46 14.49 -21.96
N GLU A 163 16.37 15.76 -21.61
CA GLU A 163 17.55 16.59 -21.36
C GLU A 163 18.27 16.18 -20.07
N THR A 164 17.52 15.83 -19.05
CA THR A 164 18.04 15.36 -17.76
C THR A 164 17.44 13.99 -17.43
N VAL A 165 18.28 13.02 -17.13
CA VAL A 165 17.90 11.65 -16.79
C VAL A 165 18.42 11.31 -15.40
N ILE A 166 17.54 10.80 -14.54
CA ILE A 166 17.88 10.30 -13.20
C ILE A 166 17.49 8.83 -13.16
N ILE A 167 18.45 7.93 -13.05
CA ILE A 167 18.21 6.49 -12.94
C ILE A 167 18.53 6.04 -11.52
N THR A 168 17.53 5.50 -10.83
CA THR A 168 17.67 5.01 -9.46
C THR A 168 17.84 3.49 -9.43
N SER A 169 18.29 2.97 -8.28
CA SER A 169 18.44 1.52 -8.05
C SER A 169 19.39 0.83 -9.03
N LEU A 170 20.44 1.52 -9.44
CA LEU A 170 21.45 1.01 -10.36
C LEU A 170 22.44 0.06 -9.65
N ASN A 171 21.88 -0.95 -8.98
CA ASN A 171 22.64 -2.02 -8.34
C ASN A 171 22.64 -3.29 -9.16
N GLU A 172 23.71 -4.08 -9.07
CA GLU A 172 23.78 -5.39 -9.72
C GLU A 172 22.65 -6.28 -9.22
N GLY A 173 21.99 -6.99 -10.14
CA GLY A 173 20.82 -7.80 -9.83
C GLY A 173 19.47 -7.06 -9.75
N LYS A 174 19.48 -5.71 -9.67
CA LYS A 174 18.27 -4.86 -9.77
C LYS A 174 18.12 -4.27 -11.17
N LEU A 175 19.16 -3.60 -11.63
CA LEU A 175 19.23 -3.07 -13.01
C LEU A 175 20.66 -3.24 -13.56
N PRO A 176 20.89 -4.20 -14.47
CA PRO A 176 19.93 -5.18 -15.00
C PRO A 176 19.48 -6.22 -13.98
N ALA A 177 18.29 -6.79 -14.18
CA ALA A 177 17.59 -7.63 -13.21
C ALA A 177 18.21 -9.03 -12.94
N GLY A 178 19.36 -9.34 -13.54
CA GLY A 178 20.08 -10.59 -13.29
C GLY A 178 19.31 -11.86 -13.66
N LYS A 179 19.81 -13.02 -13.19
CA LYS A 179 19.35 -14.36 -13.57
C LYS A 179 18.07 -14.85 -12.85
N SER A 180 17.24 -13.99 -12.32
CA SER A 180 16.18 -14.30 -11.36
C SER A 180 14.93 -15.03 -11.90
N GLN A 181 14.98 -15.78 -12.97
CA GLN A 181 13.80 -16.53 -13.44
C GLN A 181 13.91 -18.00 -13.09
N ASN A 182 13.15 -18.41 -12.07
CA ASN A 182 12.79 -19.80 -11.85
C ASN A 182 11.84 -20.25 -12.97
N SER A 183 12.39 -20.85 -14.01
CA SER A 183 11.62 -21.41 -15.11
C SER A 183 11.61 -22.94 -14.98
N PHE A 184 10.47 -23.57 -15.21
CA PHE A 184 10.35 -25.02 -15.30
C PHE A 184 11.11 -25.60 -16.52
N ILE A 185 11.41 -24.76 -17.51
CA ILE A 185 12.17 -25.17 -18.70
C ILE A 185 13.65 -24.88 -18.43
N PRO A 186 14.52 -25.93 -18.42
CA PRO A 186 15.96 -25.79 -18.26
C PRO A 186 16.58 -24.88 -19.32
N TYR A 187 17.69 -24.21 -18.97
CA TYR A 187 18.38 -23.27 -19.86
C TYR A 187 18.81 -23.92 -21.19
N ASP A 188 19.30 -25.15 -21.13
CA ASP A 188 19.79 -25.88 -22.32
C ASP A 188 18.66 -26.17 -23.30
N VAL A 189 17.49 -26.56 -22.80
CA VAL A 189 16.29 -26.77 -23.62
C VAL A 189 15.79 -25.47 -24.23
N LYS A 190 15.82 -24.37 -23.45
CA LYS A 190 15.50 -23.05 -24.02
C LYS A 190 16.40 -22.67 -25.16
N ARG A 191 17.70 -22.94 -25.03
CA ARG A 191 18.67 -22.63 -26.08
C ARG A 191 18.47 -23.50 -27.33
N GLU A 192 18.18 -24.80 -27.13
CA GLU A 192 17.93 -25.73 -28.24
C GLU A 192 16.66 -25.40 -29.03
N LEU A 193 15.61 -24.92 -28.32
CA LEU A 193 14.34 -24.53 -28.93
C LEU A 193 14.26 -23.03 -29.26
N GLU A 194 15.37 -22.30 -29.25
CA GLU A 194 15.44 -20.86 -29.51
C GLU A 194 14.45 -20.00 -28.71
N LEU A 195 14.15 -20.44 -27.48
CA LEU A 195 13.27 -19.70 -26.57
C LEU A 195 14.04 -18.56 -25.91
N PRO A 196 13.36 -17.43 -25.57
CA PRO A 196 14.00 -16.30 -24.91
C PRO A 196 14.65 -16.71 -23.57
N THR A 197 15.91 -16.29 -23.39
CA THR A 197 16.70 -16.51 -22.20
C THR A 197 16.92 -15.20 -21.43
N PHE A 198 17.66 -15.25 -20.32
CA PHE A 198 18.05 -14.03 -19.60
C PHE A 198 18.96 -13.10 -20.44
N LYS A 199 19.68 -13.64 -21.42
CA LYS A 199 20.59 -12.84 -22.27
C LYS A 199 19.83 -11.85 -23.15
N GLU A 200 18.75 -12.28 -23.77
CA GLU A 200 17.91 -11.43 -24.59
C GLU A 200 17.24 -10.35 -23.72
N LYS A 201 16.83 -10.71 -22.52
CA LYS A 201 16.27 -9.75 -21.55
C LYS A 201 17.32 -8.71 -21.15
N ASP A 202 18.52 -9.13 -20.79
CA ASP A 202 19.62 -8.23 -20.45
C ASP A 202 20.00 -7.32 -21.63
N ALA A 203 19.98 -7.83 -22.86
CA ALA A 203 20.23 -7.04 -24.06
C ALA A 203 19.19 -5.92 -24.26
N ILE A 204 17.91 -6.20 -23.98
CA ILE A 204 16.83 -5.21 -24.04
C ILE A 204 17.06 -4.10 -23.00
N TYR A 205 17.36 -4.45 -21.75
CA TYR A 205 17.66 -3.46 -20.72
C TYR A 205 18.90 -2.63 -21.05
N THR A 206 19.94 -3.28 -21.58
CA THR A 206 21.16 -2.61 -22.03
C THR A 206 20.88 -1.58 -23.13
N TYR A 207 20.09 -1.99 -24.12
CA TYR A 207 19.69 -1.09 -25.21
C TYR A 207 18.95 0.14 -24.68
N HIS A 208 17.94 -0.04 -23.82
CA HIS A 208 17.17 1.08 -23.29
C HIS A 208 18.00 1.96 -22.35
N PHE A 209 18.89 1.39 -21.56
CA PHE A 209 19.81 2.16 -20.73
C PHE A 209 20.68 3.10 -21.57
N TYR A 210 21.38 2.59 -22.58
CA TYR A 210 22.22 3.42 -23.43
C TYR A 210 21.43 4.39 -24.30
N HIS A 211 20.23 4.01 -24.73
CA HIS A 211 19.34 4.90 -25.48
C HIS A 211 18.96 6.14 -24.65
N LEU A 212 18.63 5.97 -23.37
CA LEU A 212 18.32 7.08 -22.47
C LEU A 212 19.49 8.05 -22.29
N LEU A 213 20.72 7.53 -22.28
CA LEU A 213 21.93 8.34 -22.11
C LEU A 213 22.34 9.08 -23.39
N GLN A 214 21.96 8.58 -24.57
CA GLN A 214 22.48 9.01 -25.85
C GLN A 214 22.23 10.49 -26.15
N ARG A 215 21.08 11.04 -25.73
CA ARG A 215 20.68 12.43 -25.98
C ARG A 215 20.55 13.28 -24.72
N ALA A 216 20.78 12.70 -23.57
CA ALA A 216 20.72 13.41 -22.31
C ALA A 216 21.95 14.32 -22.15
N LYS A 217 21.74 15.56 -21.67
CA LYS A 217 22.82 16.48 -21.30
C LYS A 217 23.33 16.20 -19.90
N ASN A 218 22.41 15.92 -18.98
CA ASN A 218 22.72 15.63 -17.59
C ASN A 218 22.21 14.25 -17.22
N VAL A 219 23.08 13.42 -16.67
CA VAL A 219 22.73 12.05 -16.26
C VAL A 219 23.16 11.85 -14.81
N TYR A 220 22.21 11.41 -13.98
CA TYR A 220 22.43 11.05 -12.58
C TYR A 220 22.14 9.56 -12.40
N LEU A 221 23.15 8.81 -12.00
CA LEU A 221 23.08 7.37 -11.79
C LEU A 221 23.19 7.09 -10.29
N LEU A 222 22.10 6.65 -9.67
CA LEU A 222 22.05 6.44 -8.22
C LEU A 222 22.05 4.95 -7.90
N TYR A 223 22.95 4.54 -7.04
CA TYR A 223 22.99 3.19 -6.49
C TYR A 223 23.23 3.21 -4.98
N ASN A 224 22.75 2.19 -4.28
CA ASN A 224 22.96 2.05 -2.86
C ASN A 224 24.27 1.31 -2.59
N THR A 225 25.09 1.82 -1.69
CA THR A 225 26.35 1.19 -1.26
C THR A 225 26.17 0.34 0.02
N GLU A 226 25.03 0.46 0.70
CA GLU A 226 24.72 -0.38 1.85
C GLU A 226 24.27 -1.75 1.41
N SER A 227 24.74 -2.79 2.07
CA SER A 227 24.33 -4.17 1.87
C SER A 227 23.33 -4.58 2.96
N GLU A 228 22.10 -4.90 2.57
CA GLU A 228 21.16 -5.61 3.44
C GLU A 228 21.28 -7.11 3.17
N GLY A 229 21.96 -7.85 4.06
CA GLY A 229 22.09 -9.31 3.98
C GLY A 229 23.11 -9.80 2.95
N LEU A 230 22.74 -10.82 2.17
CA LEU A 230 23.61 -11.47 1.17
C LEU A 230 23.68 -10.70 -0.16
N ASP A 231 22.80 -9.75 -0.40
CA ASP A 231 22.86 -8.86 -1.55
C ASP A 231 23.80 -7.70 -1.22
N ALA A 232 25.05 -7.86 -1.61
CA ALA A 232 26.05 -6.78 -1.52
C ALA A 232 25.55 -5.55 -2.30
N GLY A 233 25.69 -4.36 -1.73
CA GLY A 233 25.38 -3.09 -2.38
C GLY A 233 26.32 -2.79 -3.56
N GLU A 234 26.48 -3.74 -4.48
CA GLU A 234 27.36 -3.61 -5.64
C GLU A 234 26.76 -2.69 -6.68
N LYS A 235 27.59 -1.82 -7.24
CA LYS A 235 27.21 -0.98 -8.38
C LYS A 235 26.90 -1.87 -9.59
N SER A 236 25.92 -1.45 -10.39
CA SER A 236 25.54 -2.13 -11.63
C SER A 236 26.72 -2.24 -12.60
N ARG A 237 26.76 -3.35 -13.34
CA ARG A 237 27.69 -3.54 -14.46
C ARG A 237 27.61 -2.42 -15.49
N PHE A 238 26.47 -1.76 -15.63
CA PHE A 238 26.32 -0.62 -16.53
C PHE A 238 27.18 0.57 -16.12
N ILE A 239 27.30 0.86 -14.83
CA ILE A 239 28.21 1.91 -14.33
C ILE A 239 29.65 1.51 -14.58
N THR A 240 30.02 0.27 -14.29
CA THR A 240 31.38 -0.25 -14.54
C THR A 240 31.74 -0.18 -16.01
N GLN A 241 30.80 -0.50 -16.90
CA GLN A 241 31.01 -0.39 -18.32
C GLN A 241 31.24 1.06 -18.78
N LEU A 242 30.45 2.01 -18.28
CA LEU A 242 30.64 3.44 -18.55
C LEU A 242 32.00 3.96 -18.06
N GLU A 243 32.52 3.47 -16.94
CA GLU A 243 33.85 3.81 -16.43
C GLU A 243 34.96 3.34 -17.39
N ILE A 244 34.81 2.12 -17.91
CA ILE A 244 35.81 1.52 -18.82
C ILE A 244 35.75 2.14 -20.23
N GLU A 245 34.53 2.37 -20.73
CA GLU A 245 34.29 2.87 -22.10
C GLU A 245 34.24 4.40 -22.18
N LYS A 246 34.62 5.10 -21.09
CA LYS A 246 34.61 6.56 -21.02
C LYS A 246 35.38 7.18 -22.17
N GLN A 247 34.71 8.05 -22.93
CA GLN A 247 35.32 8.83 -24.00
C GLN A 247 35.97 10.12 -23.42
N PRO A 248 36.95 10.74 -24.11
CA PRO A 248 37.64 11.97 -23.62
C PRO A 248 36.73 13.15 -23.33
N ASN A 249 35.59 13.23 -24.00
CA ASN A 249 34.57 14.28 -23.83
C ASN A 249 33.53 13.97 -22.76
N HIS A 250 33.57 12.76 -22.16
CA HIS A 250 32.67 12.39 -21.08
C HIS A 250 33.26 12.82 -19.73
N ASN A 251 32.46 13.58 -18.97
CA ASN A 251 32.79 13.93 -17.59
C ASN A 251 31.98 13.04 -16.64
N LEU A 252 32.66 12.07 -16.01
CA LEU A 252 32.08 11.16 -15.04
C LEU A 252 32.66 11.48 -13.65
N THR A 253 31.78 11.88 -12.72
CA THR A 253 32.16 12.20 -11.33
C THR A 253 31.40 11.31 -10.37
N PHE A 254 32.06 10.92 -9.27
CA PHE A 254 31.43 10.13 -8.20
C PHE A 254 31.24 11.02 -6.97
N GLN A 255 30.04 10.92 -6.38
CA GLN A 255 29.72 11.61 -5.14
C GLN A 255 29.06 10.61 -4.19
N TYR A 256 29.43 10.66 -2.92
CA TYR A 256 28.79 9.89 -1.86
C TYR A 256 27.88 10.82 -1.08
N TYR A 257 26.64 10.40 -0.92
CA TYR A 257 25.64 11.13 -0.14
C TYR A 257 25.16 10.25 1.01
N ASN A 258 25.41 10.70 2.23
CA ASN A 258 24.81 10.11 3.42
C ASN A 258 23.63 10.99 3.80
N PRO A 259 22.38 10.44 3.83
CA PRO A 259 21.25 11.20 4.32
C PRO A 259 21.49 11.57 5.79
N ASP A 260 21.36 12.86 6.11
CA ASP A 260 21.36 13.29 7.50
C ASP A 260 20.19 12.63 8.21
N VAL A 261 20.48 11.74 9.13
CA VAL A 261 19.48 11.22 10.04
C VAL A 261 19.16 12.35 11.01
N PRO A 262 17.96 12.94 10.98
CA PRO A 262 17.63 14.00 11.94
C PRO A 262 17.75 13.38 13.34
N ASN A 263 18.70 13.88 14.11
CA ASN A 263 18.85 13.50 15.51
C ASN A 263 17.68 14.13 16.30
N ILE A 264 16.48 13.55 16.09
CA ILE A 264 15.30 13.88 16.89
C ILE A 264 15.59 13.26 18.24
N ALA A 265 16.23 14.05 19.11
CA ALA A 265 16.31 13.71 20.51
C ALA A 265 14.89 13.48 21.01
N HIS A 266 14.50 12.23 21.19
CA HIS A 266 13.25 11.87 21.85
C HIS A 266 13.31 12.47 23.26
N GLN A 267 12.75 13.67 23.41
CA GLN A 267 12.55 14.20 24.75
C GLN A 267 11.50 13.34 25.43
N PRO A 268 11.80 12.69 26.53
CA PRO A 268 10.82 11.93 27.28
C PRO A 268 9.68 12.86 27.66
N ILE A 269 8.44 12.42 27.41
CA ILE A 269 7.25 13.16 27.84
C ILE A 269 7.21 13.12 29.36
N ALA A 270 7.60 14.21 30.00
CA ALA A 270 7.53 14.36 31.44
C ALA A 270 6.18 14.99 31.81
N VAL A 271 5.33 14.22 32.46
CA VAL A 271 4.06 14.71 32.98
C VAL A 271 4.23 15.05 34.48
N PRO A 272 4.16 16.34 34.87
CA PRO A 272 4.28 16.72 36.28
C PRO A 272 3.09 16.18 37.06
N LYS A 273 3.32 15.68 38.28
CA LYS A 273 2.28 15.18 39.19
C LYS A 273 1.52 16.36 39.82
N THR A 274 0.77 17.08 39.00
CA THR A 274 -0.11 18.14 39.46
C THR A 274 -1.33 17.56 40.18
N GLU A 275 -2.02 18.38 40.98
CA GLU A 275 -3.21 17.94 41.70
C GLU A 275 -4.31 17.38 40.78
N SER A 276 -4.51 17.99 39.61
CA SER A 276 -5.45 17.52 38.60
C SER A 276 -5.05 16.15 38.02
N VAL A 277 -3.75 15.94 37.75
CA VAL A 277 -3.24 14.65 37.27
C VAL A 277 -3.40 13.58 38.35
N MET A 278 -3.10 13.89 39.61
CA MET A 278 -3.25 12.95 40.71
C MET A 278 -4.73 12.58 40.96
N THR A 279 -5.64 13.54 40.90
CA THR A 279 -7.09 13.28 40.99
C THR A 279 -7.53 12.32 39.87
N ARG A 280 -7.07 12.57 38.61
CA ARG A 280 -7.39 11.69 37.50
C ARG A 280 -6.81 10.29 37.65
N LEU A 281 -5.59 10.17 38.16
CA LEU A 281 -4.97 8.87 38.46
C LEU A 281 -5.73 8.09 39.54
N HIS A 282 -6.23 8.78 40.58
CA HIS A 282 -7.08 8.15 41.59
C HIS A 282 -8.40 7.65 41.01
N GLU A 283 -9.06 8.43 40.15
CA GLU A 283 -10.28 8.01 39.46
C GLU A 283 -10.04 6.76 38.59
N ILE A 284 -8.90 6.70 37.90
CA ILE A 284 -8.54 5.53 37.10
C ILE A 284 -8.23 4.33 37.99
N ALA A 285 -7.51 4.54 39.10
CA ALA A 285 -7.16 3.48 40.04
C ALA A 285 -8.41 2.84 40.67
N THR A 286 -9.46 3.62 40.95
CA THR A 286 -10.73 3.08 41.48
C THR A 286 -11.46 2.17 40.48
N LYS A 287 -11.22 2.35 39.18
CA LYS A 287 -11.77 1.49 38.11
C LYS A 287 -10.90 0.24 37.84
N GLY A 288 -9.69 0.20 38.38
CA GLY A 288 -8.71 -0.85 38.19
C GLY A 288 -7.82 -0.65 36.95
N PHE A 289 -6.68 -1.33 36.94
CA PHE A 289 -5.74 -1.36 35.81
C PHE A 289 -5.82 -2.69 35.05
N SER A 290 -5.66 -2.62 33.75
CA SER A 290 -5.57 -3.86 32.97
C SER A 290 -4.24 -4.59 33.24
N PRO A 291 -4.18 -5.93 33.14
CA PRO A 291 -2.93 -6.67 33.30
C PRO A 291 -1.81 -6.20 32.37
N SER A 292 -2.14 -5.79 31.14
CA SER A 292 -1.19 -5.23 30.17
C SER A 292 -0.59 -3.90 30.62
N SER A 293 -1.39 -3.03 31.23
CA SER A 293 -0.89 -1.76 31.79
C SER A 293 0.09 -1.98 32.93
N LEU A 294 -0.18 -2.95 33.80
CA LEU A 294 0.73 -3.32 34.89
C LEU A 294 2.04 -3.92 34.35
N THR A 295 1.97 -4.77 33.33
CA THR A 295 3.16 -5.37 32.69
C THR A 295 4.05 -4.30 32.06
N THR A 296 3.47 -3.27 31.44
CA THR A 296 4.22 -2.15 30.86
C THR A 296 4.90 -1.30 31.94
N TYR A 297 4.28 -1.14 33.10
CA TYR A 297 4.85 -0.37 34.22
C TYR A 297 6.00 -1.11 34.92
N ILE A 298 5.95 -2.43 34.99
CA ILE A 298 6.95 -3.27 35.70
C ILE A 298 8.21 -3.51 34.83
N ARG A 299 8.12 -3.36 33.51
CA ARG A 299 9.26 -3.43 32.58
C ARG A 299 10.04 -2.12 32.54
#